data_8825535d6c5b1d83f7d944153a2029e8
#
_entry.id   8825535d6c5b1d83f7d944153a2029e8
#
_cell.length_a   1.000
_cell.length_b   1.000
_cell.length_c   1.000
_cell.angle_alpha   90.00
_cell.angle_beta   90.00
_cell.angle_gamma   90.00
#
_symmetry.space_group_name_H-M   'P 1'
#
loop_
_entity.id
_entity.type
_entity.pdbx_description
1 polymer ?
#
loop_
_entity_poly.entity_id
_entity_poly.type
_entity_poly.pdbx_seq_one_letter_code
_entity_poly.pdbx_strand_id
1 'polypeptide(L)'
;MNFMVMERRLFTFCFLAVVVWQSVALAAGTSSFTALTASLDEAIEAHRHYVAVREGRIARLKCQLLDADTANLSFFRWNGEIYKEYKTYICDSAIHYLRVNLDWAERYGRQDAVLETRLELAHLMASAGMYEEAAELLRQTDKASLPSHLLPDYYNACHKLYTELSFYTLDDSFKKHYQALATHYDDSLMQVLLPSSSLYLERREAREAAAGHPDEALSINDTRLAHAKPNTPEYALVTYQRSLLYRRLGNREEEKRYLALSALTDIRLSITDHASLWN
;
A
#
# COMPACT_ATOMS: atom_id res chain seq x y z
N MET A 1 -63.50 22.69 0.96
CA MET A 1 -63.14 21.58 1.90
C MET A 1 -62.36 20.42 1.23
N ASN A 2 -61.78 20.61 0.04
CA ASN A 2 -61.05 19.52 -0.68
C ASN A 2 -59.53 19.76 -0.85
N PHE A 3 -59.02 20.95 -0.53
CA PHE A 3 -57.58 21.25 -0.73
C PHE A 3 -56.72 20.70 0.41
N MET A 4 -57.15 20.75 1.63
CA MET A 4 -56.40 20.27 2.80
C MET A 4 -56.26 18.76 2.91
N VAL A 5 -57.14 18.00 2.26
CA VAL A 5 -57.10 16.52 2.27
C VAL A 5 -56.10 16.00 1.23
N MET A 6 -55.90 16.75 0.13
CA MET A 6 -54.97 16.39 -0.93
C MET A 6 -53.51 16.59 -0.50
N GLU A 7 -53.19 17.67 0.21
CA GLU A 7 -51.84 17.92 0.75
C GLU A 7 -51.43 16.86 1.80
N ARG A 8 -52.34 16.45 2.68
CA ARG A 8 -52.07 15.40 3.65
C ARG A 8 -51.77 14.06 3.00
N ARG A 9 -52.41 13.72 1.90
CA ARG A 9 -52.17 12.48 1.16
C ARG A 9 -50.84 12.51 0.40
N LEU A 10 -50.44 13.65 -0.20
CA LEU A 10 -49.13 13.81 -0.82
C LEU A 10 -47.99 13.71 0.20
N PHE A 11 -48.12 14.35 1.35
CA PHE A 11 -47.10 14.28 2.42
C PHE A 11 -46.95 12.87 2.97
N THR A 12 -48.04 12.12 3.14
CA THR A 12 -47.98 10.71 3.62
C THR A 12 -47.38 9.78 2.56
N PHE A 13 -47.63 10.02 1.29
CA PHE A 13 -47.01 9.24 0.19
C PHE A 13 -45.52 9.51 0.03
N CYS A 14 -45.08 10.77 0.13
CA CYS A 14 -43.67 11.14 0.12
C CYS A 14 -42.92 10.57 1.34
N PHE A 15 -43.51 10.58 2.54
CA PHE A 15 -42.88 10.03 3.74
C PHE A 15 -42.78 8.49 3.67
N LEU A 16 -43.79 7.80 3.17
CA LEU A 16 -43.76 6.37 2.95
C LEU A 16 -42.75 5.96 1.84
N ALA A 17 -42.64 6.73 0.78
CA ALA A 17 -41.66 6.48 -0.27
C ALA A 17 -40.21 6.65 0.22
N VAL A 18 -39.93 7.68 1.05
CA VAL A 18 -38.61 7.90 1.66
C VAL A 18 -38.26 6.77 2.64
N VAL A 19 -39.22 6.34 3.47
CA VAL A 19 -38.98 5.25 4.43
C VAL A 19 -38.76 3.90 3.72
N VAL A 20 -39.51 3.62 2.63
CA VAL A 20 -39.30 2.42 1.80
C VAL A 20 -37.98 2.47 1.06
N TRP A 21 -37.55 3.62 0.56
CA TRP A 21 -36.26 3.77 -0.10
C TRP A 21 -35.07 3.61 0.87
N GLN A 22 -35.21 4.13 2.09
CA GLN A 22 -34.19 3.93 3.13
C GLN A 22 -34.12 2.46 3.58
N SER A 23 -35.24 1.76 3.69
CA SER A 23 -35.25 0.35 4.05
C SER A 23 -34.71 -0.56 2.94
N VAL A 24 -34.93 -0.25 1.66
CA VAL A 24 -34.36 -0.96 0.52
C VAL A 24 -32.86 -0.71 0.39
N ALA A 25 -32.40 0.52 0.60
CA ALA A 25 -30.96 0.83 0.61
C ALA A 25 -30.23 0.15 1.78
N LEU A 26 -30.83 0.10 2.96
CA LEU A 26 -30.30 -0.59 4.13
C LEU A 26 -30.24 -2.12 3.90
N ALA A 27 -31.30 -2.71 3.32
CA ALA A 27 -31.34 -4.14 2.99
C ALA A 27 -30.33 -4.52 1.89
N ALA A 28 -30.12 -3.66 0.90
CA ALA A 28 -29.11 -3.87 -0.15
C ALA A 28 -27.68 -3.77 0.41
N GLY A 29 -27.43 -2.83 1.34
CA GLY A 29 -26.14 -2.67 2.02
C GLY A 29 -25.80 -3.87 2.91
N THR A 30 -26.75 -4.36 3.70
CA THR A 30 -26.56 -5.53 4.57
C THR A 30 -26.36 -6.81 3.77
N SER A 31 -27.10 -7.01 2.69
CA SER A 31 -26.93 -8.15 1.78
C SER A 31 -25.54 -8.15 1.13
N SER A 32 -25.05 -6.98 0.73
CA SER A 32 -23.70 -6.82 0.14
C SER A 32 -22.57 -7.09 1.14
N PHE A 33 -22.71 -6.63 2.39
CA PHE A 33 -21.71 -6.88 3.44
C PHE A 33 -21.70 -8.35 3.88
N THR A 34 -22.86 -8.98 4.01
CA THR A 34 -22.96 -10.43 4.32
C THR A 34 -22.32 -11.28 3.22
N ALA A 35 -22.49 -10.94 1.94
CA ALA A 35 -21.82 -11.63 0.85
C ALA A 35 -20.30 -11.43 0.88
N LEU A 36 -19.84 -10.25 1.25
CA LEU A 36 -18.40 -9.95 1.40
C LEU A 36 -17.77 -10.76 2.55
N THR A 37 -18.43 -10.82 3.72
CA THR A 37 -17.94 -11.62 4.86
C THR A 37 -17.92 -13.11 4.54
N ALA A 38 -18.92 -13.63 3.84
CA ALA A 38 -18.92 -15.02 3.37
C ALA A 38 -17.73 -15.30 2.41
N SER A 39 -17.42 -14.34 1.51
CA SER A 39 -16.26 -14.45 0.62
C SER A 39 -14.93 -14.38 1.38
N LEU A 40 -14.88 -13.62 2.48
CA LEU A 40 -13.71 -13.55 3.35
C LEU A 40 -13.51 -14.88 4.09
N ASP A 41 -14.56 -15.46 4.66
CA ASP A 41 -14.51 -16.75 5.34
C ASP A 41 -14.05 -17.86 4.37
N GLU A 42 -14.61 -17.90 3.17
CA GLU A 42 -14.17 -18.83 2.11
C GLU A 42 -12.69 -18.63 1.75
N ALA A 43 -12.23 -17.39 1.65
CA ALA A 43 -10.82 -17.09 1.35
C ALA A 43 -9.90 -17.53 2.49
N ILE A 44 -10.31 -17.35 3.75
CA ILE A 44 -9.57 -17.82 4.93
C ILE A 44 -9.42 -19.34 4.90
N GLU A 45 -10.49 -20.06 4.63
CA GLU A 45 -10.46 -21.53 4.48
C GLU A 45 -9.56 -21.98 3.33
N ALA A 46 -9.59 -21.24 2.21
CA ALA A 46 -8.80 -21.52 1.02
C ALA A 46 -7.37 -20.95 1.06
N HIS A 47 -6.91 -20.31 2.15
CA HIS A 47 -5.62 -19.59 2.18
C HIS A 47 -4.42 -20.45 1.74
N ARG A 48 -4.40 -21.75 2.10
CA ARG A 48 -3.34 -22.68 1.69
C ARG A 48 -3.26 -22.84 0.17
N HIS A 49 -4.41 -22.77 -0.52
CA HIS A 49 -4.42 -22.80 -1.98
C HIS A 49 -3.74 -21.57 -2.57
N TYR A 50 -4.01 -20.36 -2.05
CA TYR A 50 -3.38 -19.13 -2.52
C TYR A 50 -1.87 -19.13 -2.27
N VAL A 51 -1.44 -19.59 -1.09
CA VAL A 51 -0.02 -19.80 -0.78
C VAL A 51 0.62 -20.77 -1.77
N ALA A 52 0.00 -21.93 -2.04
CA ALA A 52 0.53 -22.90 -3.00
C ALA A 52 0.63 -22.33 -4.43
N VAL A 53 -0.32 -21.51 -4.85
CA VAL A 53 -0.28 -20.82 -6.15
C VAL A 53 0.92 -19.85 -6.20
N ARG A 54 1.16 -19.07 -5.15
CA ARG A 54 2.30 -18.15 -5.04
C ARG A 54 3.62 -18.90 -5.05
N GLU A 55 3.77 -19.92 -4.21
CA GLU A 55 4.98 -20.77 -4.16
C GLU A 55 5.24 -21.44 -5.52
N GLY A 56 4.19 -21.85 -6.23
CA GLY A 56 4.33 -22.39 -7.58
C GLY A 56 4.84 -21.36 -8.60
N ARG A 57 4.48 -20.06 -8.47
CA ARG A 57 5.07 -18.98 -9.29
C ARG A 57 6.55 -18.80 -8.95
N ILE A 58 6.88 -18.71 -7.66
CA ILE A 58 8.26 -18.58 -7.17
C ILE A 58 9.11 -19.74 -7.67
N ALA A 59 8.63 -20.99 -7.57
CA ALA A 59 9.36 -22.16 -8.03
C ALA A 59 9.65 -22.10 -9.53
N ARG A 60 8.70 -21.68 -10.38
CA ARG A 60 8.93 -21.50 -11.82
C ARG A 60 10.00 -20.43 -12.10
N LEU A 61 9.96 -19.29 -11.40
CA LEU A 61 10.96 -18.23 -11.55
C LEU A 61 12.35 -18.71 -11.13
N LYS A 62 12.45 -19.50 -10.06
CA LYS A 62 13.71 -20.12 -9.61
C LYS A 62 14.27 -21.10 -10.64
N CYS A 63 13.43 -21.90 -11.31
CA CYS A 63 13.88 -22.74 -12.40
C CYS A 63 14.48 -21.91 -13.55
N GLN A 64 13.80 -20.81 -13.94
CA GLN A 64 14.31 -19.91 -14.98
C GLN A 64 15.63 -19.23 -14.58
N LEU A 65 15.79 -18.92 -13.28
CA LEU A 65 17.03 -18.38 -12.76
C LEU A 65 18.19 -19.39 -12.81
N LEU A 66 17.93 -20.69 -12.55
CA LEU A 66 18.93 -21.74 -12.62
C LEU A 66 19.46 -21.95 -14.04
N ASP A 67 18.60 -21.75 -15.04
CA ASP A 67 18.97 -21.87 -16.46
C ASP A 67 19.60 -20.59 -17.02
N ALA A 68 19.63 -19.50 -16.25
CA ALA A 68 20.16 -18.22 -16.68
C ALA A 68 21.67 -18.17 -16.56
N ASP A 69 22.35 -17.69 -17.62
CA ASP A 69 23.76 -17.33 -17.53
C ASP A 69 23.96 -16.21 -16.52
N THR A 70 24.78 -16.50 -15.49
CA THR A 70 25.06 -15.57 -14.39
C THR A 70 25.74 -14.26 -14.83
N ALA A 71 26.37 -14.23 -16.00
CA ALA A 71 26.95 -13.01 -16.56
C ALA A 71 25.93 -12.17 -17.34
N ASN A 72 24.74 -12.69 -17.61
CA ASN A 72 23.76 -12.06 -18.46
C ASN A 72 22.76 -11.24 -17.64
N LEU A 73 22.22 -10.16 -18.23
CA LEU A 73 21.17 -9.34 -17.65
C LEU A 73 19.89 -10.15 -17.31
N SER A 74 19.67 -11.30 -17.95
CA SER A 74 18.58 -12.21 -17.62
C SER A 74 18.66 -12.71 -16.17
N PHE A 75 19.86 -12.95 -15.64
CA PHE A 75 20.05 -13.32 -14.24
C PHE A 75 19.55 -12.23 -13.30
N PHE A 76 19.95 -10.98 -13.51
CA PHE A 76 19.48 -9.82 -12.74
C PHE A 76 17.95 -9.67 -12.81
N ARG A 77 17.37 -9.84 -13.99
CA ARG A 77 15.93 -9.74 -14.19
C ARG A 77 15.15 -10.83 -13.45
N TRP A 78 15.58 -12.09 -13.52
CA TRP A 78 14.90 -13.18 -12.81
C TRP A 78 14.99 -13.03 -11.30
N ASN A 79 16.12 -12.61 -10.76
CA ASN A 79 16.24 -12.27 -9.34
C ASN A 79 15.26 -11.14 -8.97
N GLY A 80 15.12 -10.12 -9.82
CA GLY A 80 14.17 -9.03 -9.62
C GLY A 80 12.71 -9.51 -9.61
N GLU A 81 12.34 -10.44 -10.51
CA GLU A 81 10.98 -11.02 -10.50
C GLU A 81 10.72 -11.88 -9.24
N ILE A 82 11.70 -12.66 -8.80
CA ILE A 82 11.61 -13.44 -7.56
C ILE A 82 11.49 -12.49 -6.34
N TYR A 83 12.28 -11.43 -6.32
CA TYR A 83 12.17 -10.39 -5.30
C TYR A 83 10.74 -9.83 -5.21
N LYS A 84 10.11 -9.48 -6.34
CA LYS A 84 8.73 -8.95 -6.36
C LYS A 84 7.72 -9.92 -5.75
N GLU A 85 7.89 -11.22 -5.97
CA GLU A 85 7.05 -12.23 -5.32
C GLU A 85 7.29 -12.32 -3.81
N TYR A 86 8.52 -12.10 -3.34
CA TYR A 86 8.83 -12.17 -1.90
C TYR A 86 8.57 -10.86 -1.14
N LYS A 87 8.55 -9.71 -1.81
CA LYS A 87 8.49 -8.36 -1.19
C LYS A 87 7.37 -8.19 -0.16
N THR A 88 6.21 -8.81 -0.39
CA THR A 88 5.03 -8.73 0.49
C THR A 88 4.70 -10.09 1.12
N TYR A 89 5.64 -11.03 1.11
CA TYR A 89 5.40 -12.40 1.56
C TYR A 89 6.43 -12.88 2.58
N ILE A 90 7.71 -12.90 2.23
CA ILE A 90 8.82 -13.29 3.11
C ILE A 90 9.95 -12.27 2.96
N CYS A 91 10.04 -11.35 3.92
CA CYS A 91 10.94 -10.21 3.87
C CYS A 91 12.42 -10.63 3.73
N ASP A 92 12.87 -11.63 4.51
CA ASP A 92 14.25 -12.12 4.46
C ASP A 92 14.64 -12.64 3.06
N SER A 93 13.71 -13.34 2.40
CA SER A 93 13.92 -13.79 1.02
C SER A 93 13.96 -12.61 0.05
N ALA A 94 13.11 -11.61 0.23
CA ALA A 94 13.14 -10.40 -0.59
C ALA A 94 14.47 -9.66 -0.47
N ILE A 95 14.98 -9.47 0.76
CA ILE A 95 16.29 -8.88 1.04
C ILE A 95 17.40 -9.70 0.37
N HIS A 96 17.34 -11.02 0.48
CA HIS A 96 18.34 -11.90 -0.15
C HIS A 96 18.43 -11.67 -1.67
N TYR A 97 17.31 -11.67 -2.38
CA TYR A 97 17.31 -11.50 -3.83
C TYR A 97 17.72 -10.09 -4.27
N LEU A 98 17.42 -9.05 -3.50
CA LEU A 98 17.95 -7.72 -3.75
C LEU A 98 19.46 -7.62 -3.51
N ARG A 99 20.01 -8.27 -2.47
CA ARG A 99 21.47 -8.33 -2.24
C ARG A 99 22.17 -9.04 -3.38
N VAL A 100 21.64 -10.16 -3.85
CA VAL A 100 22.19 -10.86 -5.03
C VAL A 100 22.19 -9.94 -6.25
N ASN A 101 21.16 -9.17 -6.46
CA ASN A 101 21.08 -8.19 -7.55
C ASN A 101 22.08 -7.04 -7.38
N LEU A 102 22.26 -6.54 -6.16
CA LEU A 102 23.23 -5.50 -5.86
C LEU A 102 24.67 -5.99 -6.15
N ASP A 103 25.04 -7.16 -5.63
CA ASP A 103 26.34 -7.78 -5.86
C ASP A 103 26.60 -8.02 -7.36
N TRP A 104 25.57 -8.45 -8.10
CA TRP A 104 25.63 -8.62 -9.54
C TRP A 104 25.89 -7.29 -10.26
N ALA A 105 25.11 -6.26 -9.93
CA ALA A 105 25.21 -4.95 -10.55
C ALA A 105 26.59 -4.29 -10.28
N GLU A 106 27.12 -4.42 -9.08
CA GLU A 106 28.47 -3.95 -8.71
C GLU A 106 29.55 -4.71 -9.48
N ARG A 107 29.47 -6.05 -9.53
CA ARG A 107 30.43 -6.91 -10.26
C ARG A 107 30.52 -6.55 -11.73
N TYR A 108 29.39 -6.26 -12.38
CA TYR A 108 29.34 -5.95 -13.81
C TYR A 108 29.33 -4.46 -14.14
N GLY A 109 29.61 -3.58 -13.16
CA GLY A 109 29.76 -2.14 -13.34
C GLY A 109 28.46 -1.45 -13.82
N ARG A 110 27.28 -1.99 -13.47
CA ARG A 110 25.98 -1.45 -13.87
C ARG A 110 25.52 -0.39 -12.87
N GLN A 111 26.10 0.81 -12.98
CA GLN A 111 25.92 1.86 -12.00
C GLN A 111 24.45 2.22 -11.72
N ASP A 112 23.60 2.34 -12.75
CA ASP A 112 22.17 2.64 -12.55
C ASP A 112 21.48 1.53 -11.77
N ALA A 113 21.74 0.27 -12.12
CA ALA A 113 21.18 -0.88 -11.40
C ALA A 113 21.70 -0.97 -9.94
N VAL A 114 22.96 -0.57 -9.68
CA VAL A 114 23.48 -0.45 -8.30
C VAL A 114 22.66 0.56 -7.50
N LEU A 115 22.44 1.74 -8.06
CA LEU A 115 21.71 2.81 -7.37
C LEU A 115 20.24 2.42 -7.14
N GLU A 116 19.55 1.95 -8.18
CA GLU A 116 18.15 1.47 -8.08
C GLU A 116 18.00 0.38 -7.00
N THR A 117 18.82 -0.66 -7.08
CA THR A 117 18.74 -1.79 -6.15
C THR A 117 19.11 -1.39 -4.73
N ARG A 118 20.08 -0.49 -4.55
CA ARG A 118 20.47 0.03 -3.23
C ARG A 118 19.35 0.82 -2.58
N LEU A 119 18.68 1.69 -3.33
CA LEU A 119 17.55 2.48 -2.82
C LEU A 119 16.34 1.60 -2.46
N GLU A 120 16.04 0.60 -3.30
CA GLU A 120 14.97 -0.34 -3.03
C GLU A 120 15.27 -1.22 -1.80
N LEU A 121 16.53 -1.67 -1.65
CA LEU A 121 16.99 -2.42 -0.48
C LEU A 121 16.93 -1.57 0.79
N ALA A 122 17.33 -0.30 0.74
CA ALA A 122 17.25 0.62 1.86
C ALA A 122 15.79 0.83 2.31
N HIS A 123 14.87 1.02 1.37
CA HIS A 123 13.45 1.16 1.66
C HIS A 123 12.86 -0.11 2.29
N LEU A 124 13.19 -1.29 1.76
CA LEU A 124 12.74 -2.56 2.30
C LEU A 124 13.29 -2.82 3.70
N MET A 125 14.59 -2.57 3.93
CA MET A 125 15.23 -2.73 5.24
C MET A 125 14.64 -1.78 6.28
N ALA A 126 14.35 -0.52 5.91
CA ALA A 126 13.66 0.42 6.79
C ALA A 126 12.26 -0.11 7.17
N SER A 127 11.53 -0.72 6.23
CA SER A 127 10.23 -1.34 6.49
C SER A 127 10.32 -2.58 7.40
N ALA A 128 11.46 -3.29 7.35
CA ALA A 128 11.72 -4.48 8.14
C ALA A 128 12.32 -4.20 9.54
N GLY A 129 12.52 -2.92 9.90
CA GLY A 129 13.12 -2.53 11.18
C GLY A 129 14.66 -2.60 11.21
N MET A 130 15.30 -2.83 10.08
CA MET A 130 16.77 -2.85 9.92
C MET A 130 17.27 -1.42 9.63
N TYR A 131 17.12 -0.53 10.60
CA TYR A 131 17.29 0.92 10.40
C TYR A 131 18.75 1.31 10.17
N GLU A 132 19.71 0.67 10.85
CA GLU A 132 21.13 0.98 10.68
C GLU A 132 21.62 0.56 9.29
N GLU A 133 21.23 -0.62 8.83
CA GLU A 133 21.56 -1.11 7.48
C GLU A 133 20.93 -0.22 6.40
N ALA A 134 19.68 0.19 6.60
CA ALA A 134 19.00 1.12 5.69
C ALA A 134 19.71 2.48 5.65
N ALA A 135 20.09 3.02 6.81
CA ALA A 135 20.81 4.27 6.91
C ALA A 135 22.19 4.20 6.24
N GLU A 136 22.90 3.07 6.39
CA GLU A 136 24.20 2.87 5.74
C GLU A 136 24.09 2.86 4.22
N LEU A 137 23.11 2.14 3.65
CA LEU A 137 22.87 2.15 2.22
C LEU A 137 22.56 3.55 1.68
N LEU A 138 21.80 4.35 2.42
CA LEU A 138 21.48 5.73 2.04
C LEU A 138 22.70 6.65 2.16
N ARG A 139 23.57 6.48 3.18
CA ARG A 139 24.84 7.23 3.32
C ARG A 139 25.81 6.96 2.18
N GLN A 140 25.84 5.71 1.68
CA GLN A 140 26.66 5.31 0.53
C GLN A 140 26.11 5.85 -0.80
N THR A 141 24.95 6.48 -0.80
CA THR A 141 24.32 7.03 -2.00
C THR A 141 24.56 8.55 -2.04
N ASP A 142 25.47 8.99 -2.91
CA ASP A 142 25.70 10.43 -3.09
C ASP A 142 24.55 11.04 -3.88
N LYS A 143 23.71 11.81 -3.17
CA LYS A 143 22.55 12.50 -3.75
C LYS A 143 22.95 13.42 -4.93
N ALA A 144 24.11 14.06 -4.88
CA ALA A 144 24.51 15.01 -5.91
C ALA A 144 24.81 14.33 -7.25
N SER A 145 25.16 13.06 -7.22
CA SER A 145 25.45 12.25 -8.41
C SER A 145 24.27 11.41 -8.87
N LEU A 146 23.13 11.45 -8.14
CA LEU A 146 21.96 10.66 -8.51
C LEU A 146 21.31 11.14 -9.80
N PRO A 147 21.00 10.24 -10.75
CA PRO A 147 20.14 10.56 -11.88
C PRO A 147 18.78 11.08 -11.39
N SER A 148 18.23 12.07 -12.10
CA SER A 148 16.98 12.72 -11.69
C SER A 148 15.79 11.78 -11.56
N HIS A 149 15.76 10.69 -12.32
CA HIS A 149 14.68 9.69 -12.25
C HIS A 149 14.74 8.84 -10.98
N LEU A 150 15.87 8.79 -10.25
CA LEU A 150 16.03 8.07 -8.97
C LEU A 150 15.82 8.95 -7.74
N LEU A 151 15.67 10.27 -7.91
CA LEU A 151 15.39 11.16 -6.78
C LEU A 151 14.09 10.80 -6.03
N PRO A 152 12.98 10.39 -6.70
CA PRO A 152 11.80 9.93 -5.98
C PRO A 152 12.08 8.72 -5.06
N ASP A 153 12.83 7.73 -5.54
CA ASP A 153 13.16 6.53 -4.77
C ASP A 153 14.05 6.84 -3.59
N TYR A 154 15.04 7.73 -3.77
CA TYR A 154 15.90 8.22 -2.70
C TYR A 154 15.10 8.93 -1.60
N TYR A 155 14.27 9.91 -1.98
CA TYR A 155 13.48 10.65 -1.00
C TYR A 155 12.44 9.75 -0.31
N ASN A 156 11.84 8.81 -1.04
CA ASN A 156 10.90 7.87 -0.48
C ASN A 156 11.57 6.92 0.54
N ALA A 157 12.77 6.42 0.23
CA ALA A 157 13.54 5.58 1.16
C ALA A 157 13.96 6.35 2.42
N CYS A 158 14.44 7.59 2.26
CA CYS A 158 14.76 8.46 3.40
C CYS A 158 13.52 8.78 4.24
N HIS A 159 12.42 9.16 3.60
CA HIS A 159 11.15 9.41 4.28
C HIS A 159 10.69 8.18 5.08
N LYS A 160 10.73 6.98 4.47
CA LYS A 160 10.38 5.73 5.13
C LYS A 160 11.24 5.50 6.37
N LEU A 161 12.55 5.57 6.24
CA LEU A 161 13.49 5.37 7.35
C LEU A 161 13.19 6.30 8.53
N TYR A 162 13.08 7.61 8.27
CA TYR A 162 12.86 8.57 9.36
C TYR A 162 11.45 8.53 9.94
N THR A 163 10.45 8.12 9.17
CA THR A 163 9.11 7.86 9.68
C THR A 163 9.11 6.72 10.68
N GLU A 164 9.74 5.58 10.33
CA GLU A 164 9.85 4.42 11.23
C GLU A 164 10.67 4.76 12.49
N LEU A 165 11.82 5.41 12.32
CA LEU A 165 12.61 5.88 13.46
C LEU A 165 11.80 6.79 14.39
N SER A 166 11.00 7.70 13.84
CA SER A 166 10.17 8.61 14.66
C SER A 166 9.08 7.86 15.43
N PHE A 167 8.57 6.76 14.85
CA PHE A 167 7.51 5.97 15.46
C PHE A 167 8.03 5.11 16.62
N TYR A 168 9.19 4.47 16.45
CA TYR A 168 9.75 3.54 17.44
C TYR A 168 10.67 4.18 18.48
N THR A 169 11.12 5.44 18.26
CA THR A 169 11.97 6.16 19.23
C THR A 169 11.16 6.60 20.42
N LEU A 170 11.63 6.27 21.63
CA LEU A 170 10.99 6.64 22.89
C LEU A 170 11.43 8.04 23.39
N ASP A 171 12.63 8.48 23.06
CA ASP A 171 13.14 9.80 23.43
C ASP A 171 12.48 10.92 22.61
N ASP A 172 11.84 11.86 23.28
CA ASP A 172 11.07 12.93 22.63
C ASP A 172 11.94 13.87 21.78
N SER A 173 13.21 14.06 22.12
CA SER A 173 14.14 14.90 21.37
C SER A 173 14.49 14.25 20.03
N PHE A 174 14.90 12.98 20.06
CA PHE A 174 15.16 12.22 18.85
C PHE A 174 13.91 12.01 18.02
N LYS A 175 12.76 11.75 18.67
CA LYS A 175 11.48 11.61 17.97
C LYS A 175 11.13 12.86 17.15
N LYS A 176 11.23 14.04 17.75
CA LYS A 176 11.00 15.33 17.05
C LYS A 176 12.01 15.56 15.93
N HIS A 177 13.26 15.21 16.14
CA HIS A 177 14.29 15.29 15.11
C HIS A 177 13.96 14.40 13.90
N TYR A 178 13.61 13.14 14.13
CA TYR A 178 13.24 12.21 13.05
C TYR A 178 11.93 12.61 12.35
N GLN A 179 10.96 13.16 13.08
CA GLN A 179 9.74 13.71 12.47
C GLN A 179 10.07 14.88 11.52
N ALA A 180 10.97 15.78 11.93
CA ALA A 180 11.40 16.88 11.08
C ALA A 180 12.12 16.39 9.81
N LEU A 181 12.98 15.37 9.93
CA LEU A 181 13.62 14.75 8.78
C LEU A 181 12.63 14.05 7.86
N ALA A 182 11.69 13.28 8.42
CA ALA A 182 10.63 12.63 7.65
C ALA A 182 9.81 13.65 6.85
N THR A 183 9.43 14.77 7.48
CA THR A 183 8.70 15.87 6.81
C THR A 183 9.55 16.49 5.71
N HIS A 184 10.83 16.78 5.96
CA HIS A 184 11.73 17.34 4.97
C HIS A 184 11.87 16.45 3.72
N TYR A 185 12.02 15.15 3.92
CA TYR A 185 12.12 14.20 2.79
C TYR A 185 10.79 13.99 2.07
N ASP A 186 9.67 14.03 2.79
CA ASP A 186 8.34 14.01 2.18
C ASP A 186 8.11 15.26 1.31
N ASP A 187 8.48 16.45 1.78
CA ASP A 187 8.39 17.69 1.00
C ASP A 187 9.26 17.63 -0.26
N SER A 188 10.49 17.11 -0.13
CA SER A 188 11.39 16.91 -1.27
C SER A 188 10.81 15.89 -2.28
N LEU A 189 10.22 14.81 -1.79
CA LEU A 189 9.56 13.80 -2.60
C LEU A 189 8.41 14.40 -3.40
N MET A 190 7.54 15.16 -2.76
CA MET A 190 6.39 15.82 -3.41
C MET A 190 6.78 16.79 -4.51
N GLN A 191 7.97 17.41 -4.43
CA GLN A 191 8.46 18.33 -5.47
C GLN A 191 8.92 17.62 -6.74
N VAL A 192 9.34 16.37 -6.66
CA VAL A 192 9.86 15.59 -7.80
C VAL A 192 8.87 14.60 -8.39
N LEU A 193 7.80 14.29 -7.67
CA LEU A 193 6.75 13.38 -8.14
C LEU A 193 5.84 14.06 -9.18
N LEU A 194 5.43 13.29 -10.17
CA LEU A 194 4.36 13.71 -11.08
C LEU A 194 3.02 13.74 -10.32
N PRO A 195 2.22 14.82 -10.43
CA PRO A 195 0.94 14.95 -9.71
C PRO A 195 -0.09 13.85 -10.02
N SER A 196 0.07 13.16 -11.15
CA SER A 196 -0.79 12.03 -11.56
C SER A 196 -0.25 10.67 -11.11
N SER A 197 0.93 10.59 -10.50
CA SER A 197 1.50 9.33 -10.05
C SER A 197 0.78 8.78 -8.82
N SER A 198 0.69 7.44 -8.71
CA SER A 198 0.07 6.76 -7.57
C SER A 198 0.72 7.20 -6.25
N LEU A 199 2.05 7.28 -6.19
CA LEU A 199 2.78 7.71 -5.00
C LEU A 199 2.49 9.17 -4.61
N TYR A 200 2.35 10.08 -5.59
CA TYR A 200 1.96 11.47 -5.30
C TYR A 200 0.57 11.54 -4.66
N LEU A 201 -0.40 10.83 -5.23
CA LEU A 201 -1.76 10.80 -4.69
C LEU A 201 -1.81 10.15 -3.31
N GLU A 202 -1.04 9.09 -3.08
CA GLU A 202 -0.90 8.45 -1.78
C GLU A 202 -0.34 9.41 -0.73
N ARG A 203 0.74 10.13 -1.06
CA ARG A 203 1.33 11.11 -0.15
C ARG A 203 0.38 12.27 0.14
N ARG A 204 -0.32 12.76 -0.88
CA ARG A 204 -1.35 13.81 -0.71
C ARG A 204 -2.48 13.36 0.21
N GLU A 205 -3.03 12.17 -0.02
CA GLU A 205 -4.06 11.59 0.84
C GLU A 205 -3.59 11.51 2.30
N ALA A 206 -2.36 11.00 2.53
CA ALA A 206 -1.79 10.90 3.86
C ALA A 206 -1.63 12.28 4.54
N ARG A 207 -1.23 13.31 3.80
CA ARG A 207 -1.09 14.69 4.30
C ARG A 207 -2.43 15.30 4.70
N GLU A 208 -3.46 15.18 3.85
CA GLU A 208 -4.80 15.68 4.18
C GLU A 208 -5.37 14.95 5.40
N ALA A 209 -5.18 13.64 5.47
CA ALA A 209 -5.59 12.85 6.61
C ALA A 209 -4.85 13.27 7.91
N ALA A 210 -3.54 13.57 7.84
CA ALA A 210 -2.76 14.04 8.98
C ALA A 210 -3.12 15.46 9.41
N ALA A 211 -3.51 16.32 8.46
CA ALA A 211 -3.97 17.68 8.70
C ALA A 211 -5.37 17.74 9.32
N GLY A 212 -6.08 16.62 9.43
CA GLY A 212 -7.44 16.57 9.99
C GLY A 212 -8.53 16.86 8.96
N HIS A 213 -8.24 16.64 7.67
CA HIS A 213 -9.18 16.80 6.55
C HIS A 213 -9.55 15.44 5.94
N PRO A 214 -10.28 14.56 6.66
CA PRO A 214 -10.58 13.22 6.20
C PRO A 214 -11.49 13.17 4.96
N ASP A 215 -12.33 14.18 4.74
CA ASP A 215 -13.22 14.27 3.57
C ASP A 215 -12.41 14.55 2.30
N GLU A 216 -11.44 15.46 2.35
CA GLU A 216 -10.51 15.76 1.26
C GLU A 216 -9.62 14.55 0.97
N ALA A 217 -9.10 13.90 2.01
CA ALA A 217 -8.35 12.65 1.87
C ALA A 217 -9.20 11.56 1.21
N LEU A 218 -10.47 11.44 1.55
CA LEU A 218 -11.40 10.48 0.94
C LEU A 218 -11.64 10.78 -0.55
N SER A 219 -11.75 12.05 -0.93
CA SER A 219 -11.86 12.45 -2.35
C SER A 219 -10.63 12.08 -3.17
N ILE A 220 -9.42 12.18 -2.58
CA ILE A 220 -8.19 11.73 -3.23
C ILE A 220 -8.18 10.19 -3.32
N ASN A 221 -8.60 9.52 -2.26
CA ASN A 221 -8.72 8.07 -2.24
C ASN A 221 -9.75 7.55 -3.27
N ASP A 222 -10.85 8.27 -3.54
CA ASP A 222 -11.78 7.94 -4.61
C ASP A 222 -11.08 7.88 -5.97
N THR A 223 -10.20 8.85 -6.24
CA THR A 223 -9.39 8.88 -7.47
C THR A 223 -8.45 7.68 -7.55
N ARG A 224 -7.76 7.35 -6.45
CA ARG A 224 -6.85 6.19 -6.37
C ARG A 224 -7.62 4.88 -6.55
N LEU A 225 -8.75 4.73 -5.88
CA LEU A 225 -9.59 3.52 -5.95
C LEU A 225 -10.13 3.29 -7.36
N ALA A 226 -10.50 4.35 -8.09
CA ALA A 226 -10.97 4.25 -9.48
C ALA A 226 -9.89 3.72 -10.44
N HIS A 227 -8.60 3.91 -10.12
CA HIS A 227 -7.47 3.42 -10.92
C HIS A 227 -6.93 2.07 -10.42
N ALA A 228 -7.14 1.73 -9.15
CA ALA A 228 -6.66 0.49 -8.55
C ALA A 228 -7.43 -0.73 -9.09
N LYS A 229 -6.70 -1.68 -9.65
CA LYS A 229 -7.32 -2.92 -10.17
C LYS A 229 -7.61 -3.88 -9.02
N PRO A 230 -8.82 -4.49 -8.97
CA PRO A 230 -9.13 -5.53 -7.99
C PRO A 230 -8.09 -6.66 -7.98
N ASN A 231 -7.86 -7.26 -6.82
CA ASN A 231 -6.87 -8.31 -6.60
C ASN A 231 -5.42 -7.90 -6.96
N THR A 232 -5.07 -6.66 -6.64
CA THR A 232 -3.68 -6.16 -6.70
C THR A 232 -3.26 -5.64 -5.33
N PRO A 233 -1.94 -5.60 -5.02
CA PRO A 233 -1.44 -5.01 -3.76
C PRO A 233 -1.85 -3.54 -3.60
N GLU A 234 -1.92 -2.79 -4.70
CA GLU A 234 -2.39 -1.40 -4.68
C GLU A 234 -3.86 -1.30 -4.26
N TYR A 235 -4.73 -2.20 -4.76
CA TYR A 235 -6.14 -2.24 -4.36
C TYR A 235 -6.29 -2.56 -2.87
N ALA A 236 -5.51 -3.51 -2.36
CA ALA A 236 -5.50 -3.82 -0.93
C ALA A 236 -5.09 -2.61 -0.09
N LEU A 237 -4.00 -1.91 -0.48
CA LEU A 237 -3.53 -0.72 0.22
C LEU A 237 -4.55 0.42 0.19
N VAL A 238 -5.11 0.74 -0.98
CA VAL A 238 -6.09 1.83 -1.13
C VAL A 238 -7.37 1.55 -0.34
N THR A 239 -7.87 0.32 -0.33
CA THR A 239 -9.04 -0.07 0.46
C THR A 239 -8.74 -0.06 1.95
N TYR A 240 -7.54 -0.46 2.38
CA TYR A 240 -7.12 -0.32 3.78
C TYR A 240 -7.08 1.14 4.23
N GLN A 241 -6.41 2.01 3.47
CA GLN A 241 -6.33 3.44 3.78
C GLN A 241 -7.73 4.07 3.83
N ARG A 242 -8.62 3.68 2.92
CA ARG A 242 -10.02 4.10 2.93
C ARG A 242 -10.75 3.69 4.21
N SER A 243 -10.51 2.50 4.72
CA SER A 243 -11.10 2.05 5.99
C SER A 243 -10.66 2.94 7.14
N LEU A 244 -9.40 3.36 7.18
CA LEU A 244 -8.87 4.28 8.19
C LEU A 244 -9.49 5.69 8.10
N LEU A 245 -9.79 6.16 6.89
CA LEU A 245 -10.48 7.44 6.69
C LEU A 245 -11.93 7.36 7.21
N TYR A 246 -12.65 6.28 6.91
CA TYR A 246 -13.99 6.08 7.47
C TYR A 246 -13.99 5.90 9.00
N ARG A 247 -12.96 5.29 9.57
CA ARG A 247 -12.76 5.25 11.04
C ARG A 247 -12.67 6.65 11.61
N ARG A 248 -11.93 7.57 11.01
CA ARG A 248 -11.81 8.98 11.44
C ARG A 248 -13.11 9.75 11.29
N LEU A 249 -13.89 9.44 10.26
CA LEU A 249 -15.23 10.02 10.03
C LEU A 249 -16.33 9.40 10.93
N GLY A 250 -16.00 8.37 11.73
CA GLY A 250 -16.96 7.68 12.59
C GLY A 250 -17.93 6.77 11.84
N ASN A 251 -17.72 6.52 10.55
CA ASN A 251 -18.56 5.64 9.74
C ASN A 251 -18.08 4.18 9.85
N ARG A 252 -18.53 3.50 10.89
CA ARG A 252 -18.11 2.12 11.21
C ARG A 252 -18.53 1.07 10.18
N GLU A 253 -19.63 1.29 9.47
CA GLU A 253 -20.09 0.33 8.47
C GLU A 253 -19.18 0.32 7.24
N GLU A 254 -18.83 1.49 6.72
CA GLU A 254 -17.89 1.61 5.61
C GLU A 254 -16.45 1.24 6.04
N GLU A 255 -16.04 1.58 7.27
CA GLU A 255 -14.76 1.12 7.84
C GLU A 255 -14.63 -0.40 7.74
N LYS A 256 -15.60 -1.15 8.28
CA LYS A 256 -15.59 -2.62 8.26
C LYS A 256 -15.62 -3.17 6.84
N ARG A 257 -16.44 -2.57 5.97
CA ARG A 257 -16.56 -2.99 4.58
C ARG A 257 -15.23 -2.89 3.83
N TYR A 258 -14.55 -1.75 3.91
CA TYR A 258 -13.28 -1.55 3.21
C TYR A 258 -12.13 -2.31 3.87
N LEU A 259 -12.15 -2.50 5.18
CA LEU A 259 -11.20 -3.36 5.87
C LEU A 259 -11.33 -4.82 5.40
N ALA A 260 -12.57 -5.33 5.28
CA ALA A 260 -12.83 -6.68 4.77
C ALA A 260 -12.41 -6.85 3.30
N LEU A 261 -12.60 -5.82 2.45
CA LEU A 261 -12.12 -5.84 1.05
C LEU A 261 -10.60 -5.90 0.97
N SER A 262 -9.91 -5.13 1.80
CA SER A 262 -8.45 -5.17 1.90
C SER A 262 -7.97 -6.55 2.36
N ALA A 263 -8.48 -7.05 3.48
CA ALA A 263 -8.12 -8.36 4.01
C ALA A 263 -8.38 -9.50 3.04
N LEU A 264 -9.54 -9.49 2.35
CA LEU A 264 -9.86 -10.47 1.31
C LEU A 264 -8.84 -10.47 0.18
N THR A 265 -8.39 -9.27 -0.23
CA THR A 265 -7.38 -9.11 -1.28
C THR A 265 -6.03 -9.62 -0.81
N ASP A 266 -5.61 -9.28 0.41
CA ASP A 266 -4.35 -9.73 1.01
C ASP A 266 -4.27 -11.24 1.13
N ILE A 267 -5.34 -11.89 1.59
CA ILE A 267 -5.42 -13.37 1.69
C ILE A 267 -5.28 -14.00 0.31
N ARG A 268 -6.01 -13.50 -0.70
CA ARG A 268 -5.95 -14.03 -2.08
C ARG A 268 -4.60 -13.86 -2.74
N LEU A 269 -3.87 -12.82 -2.36
CA LEU A 269 -2.51 -12.55 -2.83
C LEU A 269 -1.44 -13.17 -1.95
N SER A 270 -1.82 -13.81 -0.83
CA SER A 270 -0.89 -14.31 0.18
C SER A 270 0.07 -13.23 0.70
N ILE A 271 -0.44 -12.01 0.89
CA ILE A 271 0.30 -10.92 1.54
C ILE A 271 0.19 -11.13 3.03
N THR A 272 1.31 -11.13 3.76
CA THR A 272 1.37 -11.51 5.18
C THR A 272 1.71 -10.36 6.11
N ASP A 273 2.18 -9.25 5.58
CA ASP A 273 2.68 -8.09 6.35
C ASP A 273 1.72 -6.90 6.37
N HIS A 274 0.53 -7.02 5.81
CA HIS A 274 -0.46 -5.94 5.80
C HIS A 274 -1.27 -5.88 7.09
N ALA A 275 -1.42 -4.66 7.61
CA ALA A 275 -2.16 -4.38 8.84
C ALA A 275 -3.65 -4.75 8.76
N SER A 276 -4.22 -4.88 7.56
CA SER A 276 -5.61 -5.32 7.35
C SER A 276 -5.90 -6.71 7.89
N LEU A 277 -4.87 -7.59 7.96
CA LEU A 277 -5.00 -8.93 8.49
C LEU A 277 -5.01 -9.00 10.02
N TRP A 278 -4.61 -7.91 10.71
CA TRP A 278 -4.49 -7.84 12.16
C TRP A 278 -5.54 -6.94 12.82
N ASN A 279 -6.37 -6.24 12.04
CA ASN A 279 -7.45 -5.38 12.48
C ASN A 279 -8.83 -5.96 12.20
#